data_28c49979bcec80ddc42ce277d5ed9e30
#
_entry.id   28c49979bcec80ddc42ce277d5ed9e30
#
_cell.length_a   1.000
_cell.length_b   1.000
_cell.length_c   1.000
_cell.angle_alpha   90.00
_cell.angle_beta   90.00
_cell.angle_gamma   90.00
#
_symmetry.space_group_name_H-M   'P 1'
#
loop_
_entity.id
_entity.type
_entity.pdbx_description
1 polymer ?
#
loop_
_entity_poly.entity_id
_entity_poly.type
_entity_poly.pdbx_seq_one_letter_code
_entity_poly.pdbx_strand_id
1 'polypeptide(L)'
;NGRIRWYEVDLPEVIEIRRHFFTETDRRRFISRSITDFTWIEEVCPSDSVPLLIAEGLLMYFDEREVRAIFKMLAGHFRGAEMIFEILTPLAVGMGRFDQCVSKVGGGKAEFKWSLPDCREIESWNCGIKLCCEWNVLEYCKTRWGYLAFMAPLFFNLLGNRVVHVRFED
;
A
#
# COMPACT_ATOMS: atom_id res chain seq x y z
N ASN A 1 1.61 -7.40 23.37
CA ASN A 1 0.24 -7.85 23.57
C ASN A 1 -0.03 -9.32 23.24
N GLY A 2 0.79 -10.00 22.49
CA GLY A 2 0.70 -11.44 22.27
C GLY A 2 -0.49 -11.96 21.47
N ARG A 3 -1.31 -11.09 20.87
CA ARG A 3 -2.54 -11.46 20.17
C ARG A 3 -2.48 -11.35 18.64
N ILE A 4 -1.49 -10.65 18.09
CA ILE A 4 -1.39 -10.39 16.65
C ILE A 4 -0.38 -11.36 16.04
N ARG A 5 -0.72 -11.96 14.91
CA ARG A 5 0.22 -12.58 13.97
C ARG A 5 0.53 -11.58 12.88
N TRP A 6 1.80 -11.46 12.55
CA TRP A 6 2.31 -10.51 11.57
C TRP A 6 2.98 -11.27 10.42
N TYR A 7 2.53 -11.03 9.21
CA TYR A 7 3.11 -11.57 8.00
C TYR A 7 3.67 -10.42 7.18
N GLU A 8 4.92 -10.51 6.77
CA GLU A 8 5.60 -9.53 5.93
C GLU A 8 5.90 -10.18 4.59
N VAL A 9 5.19 -9.71 3.54
CA VAL A 9 5.37 -10.17 2.17
C VAL A 9 6.20 -9.16 1.42
N ASP A 10 7.35 -9.56 0.91
CA ASP A 10 8.24 -8.68 0.14
C ASP A 10 9.13 -9.52 -0.78
N LEU A 11 9.81 -8.84 -1.70
CA LEU A 11 10.75 -9.47 -2.62
C LEU A 11 11.86 -10.22 -1.86
N PRO A 12 12.39 -11.32 -2.43
CA PRO A 12 13.42 -12.14 -1.78
C PRO A 12 14.61 -11.32 -1.25
N GLU A 13 15.08 -10.37 -2.04
CA GLU A 13 16.23 -9.54 -1.69
C GLU A 13 15.95 -8.64 -0.48
N VAL A 14 14.73 -8.15 -0.38
CA VAL A 14 14.28 -7.31 0.74
C VAL A 14 14.13 -8.14 2.00
N ILE A 15 13.53 -9.32 1.89
CA ILE A 15 13.38 -10.25 3.01
C ILE A 15 14.75 -10.73 3.53
N GLU A 16 15.73 -10.97 2.65
CA GLU A 16 17.09 -11.31 3.06
C GLU A 16 17.71 -10.19 3.92
N ILE A 17 17.62 -8.94 3.47
CA ILE A 17 18.09 -7.78 4.24
C ILE A 17 17.34 -7.67 5.57
N ARG A 18 16.03 -7.87 5.56
CA ARG A 18 15.16 -7.75 6.74
C ARG A 18 15.54 -8.76 7.84
N ARG A 19 15.96 -9.97 7.46
CA ARG A 19 16.44 -11.01 8.38
C ARG A 19 17.69 -10.61 9.17
N HIS A 20 18.47 -9.65 8.70
CA HIS A 20 19.61 -9.12 9.46
C HIS A 20 19.18 -8.24 10.64
N PHE A 21 17.99 -7.66 10.58
CA PHE A 21 17.50 -6.73 11.60
C PHE A 21 16.40 -7.32 12.47
N PHE A 22 15.65 -8.31 11.95
CA PHE A 22 14.49 -8.86 12.62
C PHE A 22 14.52 -10.39 12.58
N THR A 23 14.11 -11.01 13.66
CA THR A 23 13.99 -12.46 13.78
C THR A 23 12.55 -12.91 13.57
N GLU A 24 12.37 -13.99 12.81
CA GLU A 24 11.08 -14.67 12.72
C GLU A 24 10.73 -15.32 14.06
N THR A 25 9.45 -15.36 14.37
CA THR A 25 8.89 -15.99 15.57
C THR A 25 7.59 -16.72 15.19
N ASP A 26 6.98 -17.42 16.12
CA ASP A 26 5.67 -18.05 15.89
C ASP A 26 4.57 -17.05 15.45
N ARG A 27 4.82 -15.75 15.71
CA ARG A 27 3.88 -14.66 15.40
C ARG A 27 4.37 -13.66 14.39
N ARG A 28 5.63 -13.71 13.96
CA ARG A 28 6.18 -12.91 12.88
C ARG A 28 6.77 -13.84 11.85
N ARG A 29 6.25 -13.80 10.64
CA ARG A 29 6.70 -14.60 9.52
C ARG A 29 7.08 -13.70 8.36
N PHE A 30 8.13 -14.08 7.64
CA PHE A 30 8.57 -13.44 6.41
C PHE A 30 8.24 -14.33 5.22
N ILE A 31 7.51 -13.77 4.27
CA ILE A 31 7.12 -14.44 3.02
C ILE A 31 7.92 -13.80 1.90
N SER A 32 8.85 -14.55 1.36
CA SER A 32 9.82 -14.11 0.34
C SER A 32 9.22 -14.30 -1.05
N ARG A 33 8.26 -13.45 -1.44
CA ARG A 33 7.55 -13.52 -2.71
C ARG A 33 7.13 -12.14 -3.19
N SER A 34 6.98 -11.98 -4.50
CA SER A 34 6.29 -10.80 -5.04
C SER A 34 4.83 -10.79 -4.62
N ILE A 35 4.25 -9.61 -4.38
CA ILE A 35 2.81 -9.45 -4.13
C ILE A 35 1.97 -9.97 -5.30
N THR A 36 2.52 -10.00 -6.52
CA THR A 36 1.86 -10.52 -7.72
C THR A 36 1.97 -12.04 -7.88
N ASP A 37 2.82 -12.69 -7.10
CA ASP A 37 2.83 -14.16 -6.97
C ASP A 37 1.84 -14.57 -5.89
N PHE A 38 0.59 -14.76 -6.27
CA PHE A 38 -0.54 -14.98 -5.36
C PHE A 38 -0.45 -16.26 -4.52
N THR A 39 0.54 -17.10 -4.72
CA THR A 39 0.77 -18.29 -3.89
C THR A 39 1.17 -17.95 -2.45
N TRP A 40 1.63 -16.72 -2.17
CA TRP A 40 1.94 -16.28 -0.81
C TRP A 40 0.73 -16.33 0.12
N ILE A 41 -0.48 -16.26 -0.42
CA ILE A 41 -1.71 -16.31 0.37
C ILE A 41 -1.84 -17.64 1.11
N GLU A 42 -1.39 -18.73 0.50
CA GLU A 42 -1.41 -20.06 1.10
C GLU A 42 -0.49 -20.16 2.33
N GLU A 43 0.51 -19.29 2.40
CA GLU A 43 1.44 -19.20 3.54
C GLU A 43 0.88 -18.36 4.70
N VAL A 44 -0.11 -17.51 4.42
CA VAL A 44 -0.83 -16.75 5.44
C VAL A 44 -1.85 -17.70 6.06
N CYS A 45 -1.53 -18.26 7.23
CA CYS A 45 -2.48 -19.11 7.94
C CYS A 45 -3.73 -18.31 8.28
N PRO A 46 -4.89 -18.64 7.71
CA PRO A 46 -6.14 -18.11 8.19
C PRO A 46 -6.38 -18.70 9.58
N SER A 47 -6.10 -17.92 10.59
CA SER A 47 -6.78 -18.14 11.86
C SER A 47 -8.23 -17.67 11.64
N ASP A 48 -9.16 -18.08 12.49
CA ASP A 48 -10.58 -17.67 12.48
C ASP A 48 -10.78 -16.13 12.60
N SER A 49 -9.76 -15.35 12.31
CA SER A 49 -9.73 -13.89 12.40
C SER A 49 -9.54 -13.26 11.02
N VAL A 50 -10.32 -12.24 10.78
CA VAL A 50 -10.22 -11.40 9.57
C VAL A 50 -8.92 -10.59 9.63
N PRO A 51 -8.05 -10.62 8.61
CA PRO A 51 -6.80 -9.89 8.63
C PRO A 51 -7.00 -8.39 8.38
N LEU A 52 -6.09 -7.58 8.91
CA LEU A 52 -5.84 -6.23 8.45
C LEU A 52 -4.65 -6.26 7.49
N LEU A 53 -4.86 -5.78 6.28
CA LEU A 53 -3.84 -5.67 5.25
C LEU A 53 -3.24 -4.26 5.24
N ILE A 54 -1.92 -4.15 5.11
CA ILE A 54 -1.23 -2.85 5.06
C ILE A 54 -0.29 -2.86 3.86
N ALA A 55 -0.44 -1.89 2.96
CA ALA A 55 0.43 -1.70 1.81
C ALA A 55 0.94 -0.25 1.77
N GLU A 56 2.11 -0.02 2.34
CA GLU A 56 2.80 1.26 2.36
C GLU A 56 3.91 1.26 1.30
N GLY A 57 3.99 2.31 0.47
CA GLY A 57 5.05 2.48 -0.52
C GLY A 57 5.10 1.37 -1.58
N LEU A 58 3.98 0.71 -1.89
CA LEU A 58 3.97 -0.50 -2.73
C LEU A 58 3.21 -0.31 -4.04
N LEU A 59 1.94 0.07 -3.98
CA LEU A 59 1.04 -0.03 -5.14
C LEU A 59 1.40 0.92 -6.28
N MET A 60 2.08 2.03 -5.99
CA MET A 60 2.48 3.01 -6.98
C MET A 60 3.43 2.49 -8.05
N TYR A 61 4.11 1.38 -7.82
CA TYR A 61 5.07 0.79 -8.76
C TYR A 61 4.43 -0.15 -9.80
N PHE A 62 3.16 -0.51 -9.63
CA PHE A 62 2.40 -1.37 -10.51
C PHE A 62 1.54 -0.55 -11.47
N ASP A 63 1.22 -1.11 -12.63
CA ASP A 63 0.20 -0.50 -13.48
C ASP A 63 -1.21 -0.76 -12.93
N GLU A 64 -2.20 -0.04 -13.48
CA GLU A 64 -3.58 -0.14 -13.00
C GLU A 64 -4.16 -1.56 -13.14
N ARG A 65 -3.77 -2.27 -14.18
CA ARG A 65 -4.22 -3.65 -14.41
C ARG A 65 -3.69 -4.60 -13.33
N GLU A 66 -2.42 -4.43 -12.98
CA GLU A 66 -1.78 -5.19 -11.91
C GLU A 66 -2.41 -4.86 -10.56
N VAL A 67 -2.63 -3.59 -10.27
CA VAL A 67 -3.29 -3.15 -9.03
C VAL A 67 -4.71 -3.73 -8.93
N ARG A 68 -5.50 -3.66 -10.00
CA ARG A 68 -6.83 -4.28 -10.04
C ARG A 68 -6.79 -5.80 -9.81
N ALA A 69 -5.79 -6.49 -10.36
CA ALA A 69 -5.61 -7.93 -10.16
C ALA A 69 -5.28 -8.25 -8.69
N ILE A 70 -4.39 -7.46 -8.06
CA ILE A 70 -4.06 -7.58 -6.63
C ILE A 70 -5.33 -7.41 -5.79
N PHE A 71 -6.09 -6.34 -5.98
CA PHE A 71 -7.30 -6.08 -5.21
C PHE A 71 -8.37 -7.16 -5.40
N LYS A 72 -8.58 -7.60 -6.64
CA LYS A 72 -9.52 -8.68 -6.95
C LYS A 72 -9.14 -9.98 -6.23
N MET A 73 -7.86 -10.30 -6.21
CA MET A 73 -7.35 -11.48 -5.54
C MET A 73 -7.53 -11.35 -4.02
N LEU A 74 -7.14 -10.21 -3.43
CA LEU A 74 -7.28 -9.96 -1.99
C LEU A 74 -8.74 -10.03 -1.55
N ALA A 75 -9.65 -9.38 -2.28
CA ALA A 75 -11.09 -9.40 -1.98
C ALA A 75 -11.67 -10.81 -2.08
N GLY A 76 -11.21 -11.61 -3.04
CA GLY A 76 -11.68 -12.99 -3.19
C GLY A 76 -11.24 -13.94 -2.07
N HIS A 77 -10.07 -13.71 -1.46
CA HIS A 77 -9.51 -14.59 -0.43
C HIS A 77 -9.75 -14.09 1.00
N PHE A 78 -9.77 -12.78 1.21
CA PHE A 78 -9.87 -12.17 2.53
C PHE A 78 -11.19 -11.42 2.69
N ARG A 79 -12.32 -12.12 2.53
CA ARG A 79 -13.66 -11.54 2.72
C ARG A 79 -13.81 -10.94 4.10
N GLY A 80 -14.40 -9.77 4.17
CA GLY A 80 -14.57 -9.01 5.40
C GLY A 80 -13.30 -8.31 5.90
N ALA A 81 -12.14 -8.54 5.25
CA ALA A 81 -10.89 -7.90 5.64
C ALA A 81 -10.90 -6.40 5.35
N GLU A 82 -10.08 -5.70 6.11
CA GLU A 82 -9.80 -4.28 5.89
C GLU A 82 -8.38 -4.12 5.33
N MET A 83 -8.22 -3.12 4.45
CA MET A 83 -6.92 -2.79 3.90
C MET A 83 -6.64 -1.29 4.03
N ILE A 84 -5.45 -0.97 4.50
CA ILE A 84 -4.91 0.38 4.53
C ILE A 84 -3.76 0.45 3.55
N PHE A 85 -3.79 1.41 2.63
CA PHE A 85 -2.75 1.57 1.63
C PHE A 85 -2.51 3.03 1.27
N GLU A 86 -1.34 3.31 0.71
CA GLU A 86 -0.94 4.63 0.26
C GLU A 86 -1.19 4.79 -1.23
N ILE A 87 -1.71 5.96 -1.61
CA ILE A 87 -1.81 6.41 -2.99
C ILE A 87 -1.05 7.72 -3.16
N LEU A 88 -0.20 7.79 -4.17
CA LEU A 88 0.46 9.02 -4.56
C LEU A 88 -0.54 9.98 -5.23
N THR A 89 -0.18 11.27 -5.24
CA THR A 89 -0.87 12.23 -6.08
C THR A 89 -0.75 11.85 -7.57
N PRO A 90 -1.79 12.08 -8.40
CA PRO A 90 -1.69 11.85 -9.84
C PRO A 90 -0.50 12.54 -10.51
N LEU A 91 -0.08 13.69 -10.00
CA LEU A 91 1.09 14.43 -10.52
C LEU A 91 2.40 13.69 -10.30
N ALA A 92 2.49 12.74 -9.36
CA ALA A 92 3.70 11.96 -9.12
C ALA A 92 3.90 10.83 -10.15
N VAL A 93 2.84 10.45 -10.88
CA VAL A 93 2.93 9.41 -11.92
C VAL A 93 3.90 9.86 -13.02
N GLY A 94 4.84 8.99 -13.39
CA GLY A 94 5.92 9.29 -14.31
C GLY A 94 7.08 10.14 -13.73
N MET A 95 6.95 10.62 -12.49
CA MET A 95 7.96 11.47 -11.86
C MET A 95 8.93 10.72 -10.94
N GLY A 96 8.83 9.42 -10.81
CA GLY A 96 9.67 8.61 -9.92
C GLY A 96 11.18 8.83 -10.11
N ARG A 97 11.62 9.13 -11.34
CA ARG A 97 13.02 9.46 -11.65
C ARG A 97 13.56 10.73 -10.95
N PHE A 98 12.67 11.62 -10.51
CA PHE A 98 13.05 12.84 -9.79
C PHE A 98 13.02 12.64 -8.28
N ASP A 99 12.47 11.54 -7.79
CA ASP A 99 12.53 11.21 -6.37
C ASP A 99 13.93 10.71 -5.99
N GLN A 100 14.54 11.34 -4.98
CA GLN A 100 15.90 11.03 -4.57
C GLN A 100 16.03 9.60 -4.00
N CYS A 101 14.99 9.05 -3.42
CA CYS A 101 14.98 7.71 -2.89
C CYS A 101 14.83 6.70 -4.02
N VAL A 102 13.84 6.91 -4.90
CA VAL A 102 13.48 6.01 -6.00
C VAL A 102 14.55 5.99 -7.09
N SER A 103 15.13 7.13 -7.42
CA SER A 103 16.19 7.24 -8.46
C SER A 103 17.47 6.45 -8.14
N LYS A 104 17.70 6.11 -6.88
CA LYS A 104 18.84 5.31 -6.44
C LYS A 104 18.55 3.80 -6.38
N VAL A 105 17.28 3.42 -6.39
CA VAL A 105 16.86 2.04 -6.32
C VAL A 105 16.75 1.44 -7.72
N GLY A 106 17.18 0.20 -7.90
CA GLY A 106 17.06 -0.50 -9.17
C GLY A 106 17.81 0.14 -10.36
N GLY A 107 18.87 0.93 -10.09
CA GLY A 107 19.64 1.61 -11.15
C GLY A 107 18.86 2.72 -11.84
N GLY A 108 17.95 3.40 -11.16
CA GLY A 108 17.15 4.51 -11.68
C GLY A 108 15.96 4.08 -12.56
N LYS A 109 15.57 2.81 -12.52
CA LYS A 109 14.46 2.25 -13.32
C LYS A 109 13.12 2.23 -12.58
N ALA A 110 13.10 2.50 -11.28
CA ALA A 110 11.86 2.55 -10.53
C ALA A 110 11.06 3.80 -10.94
N GLU A 111 9.82 3.61 -11.31
CA GLU A 111 8.92 4.66 -11.81
C GLU A 111 7.55 4.52 -11.12
N PHE A 112 6.95 5.64 -10.78
CA PHE A 112 5.57 5.65 -10.30
C PHE A 112 4.62 5.54 -11.49
N LYS A 113 3.84 4.46 -11.51
CA LYS A 113 2.97 4.10 -12.64
C LYS A 113 1.50 4.31 -12.35
N TRP A 114 1.11 4.28 -11.07
CA TRP A 114 -0.29 4.28 -10.70
C TRP A 114 -0.62 5.30 -9.62
N SER A 115 -1.79 5.89 -9.79
CA SER A 115 -2.50 6.73 -8.84
C SER A 115 -4.00 6.72 -9.15
N LEU A 116 -4.83 7.16 -8.21
CA LEU A 116 -6.26 7.42 -8.44
C LEU A 116 -6.56 8.88 -8.17
N PRO A 117 -7.17 9.61 -9.12
CA PRO A 117 -7.65 10.97 -8.89
C PRO A 117 -8.73 11.02 -7.80
N ASP A 118 -9.69 10.10 -7.83
CA ASP A 118 -10.73 9.91 -6.83
C ASP A 118 -10.68 8.48 -6.27
N CYS A 119 -10.46 8.35 -4.96
CA CYS A 119 -10.38 7.04 -4.31
C CYS A 119 -11.70 6.24 -4.38
N ARG A 120 -12.84 6.90 -4.64
CA ARG A 120 -14.14 6.25 -4.85
C ARG A 120 -14.18 5.38 -6.12
N GLU A 121 -13.31 5.66 -7.09
CA GLU A 121 -13.20 4.85 -8.30
C GLU A 121 -12.93 3.37 -8.00
N ILE A 122 -12.29 3.07 -6.85
CA ILE A 122 -11.97 1.70 -6.44
C ILE A 122 -13.24 0.84 -6.23
N GLU A 123 -14.36 1.47 -5.83
CA GLU A 123 -15.64 0.77 -5.67
C GLU A 123 -16.21 0.31 -7.03
N SER A 124 -15.89 1.03 -8.10
CA SER A 124 -16.33 0.70 -9.47
C SER A 124 -15.65 -0.53 -10.07
N TRP A 125 -14.62 -1.05 -9.41
CA TRP A 125 -13.87 -2.22 -9.92
C TRP A 125 -14.63 -3.54 -9.80
N ASN A 126 -15.82 -3.52 -9.22
CA ASN A 126 -16.71 -4.70 -9.08
C ASN A 126 -16.03 -5.89 -8.38
N CYS A 127 -15.21 -5.62 -7.39
CA CYS A 127 -14.50 -6.63 -6.61
C CYS A 127 -15.00 -6.71 -5.15
N GLY A 128 -16.19 -6.16 -4.84
CA GLY A 128 -16.68 -6.12 -3.45
C GLY A 128 -15.83 -5.22 -2.55
N ILE A 129 -15.31 -4.11 -3.08
CA ILE A 129 -14.49 -3.17 -2.32
C ILE A 129 -15.35 -1.98 -1.91
N LYS A 130 -15.29 -1.63 -0.62
CA LYS A 130 -15.95 -0.46 -0.05
C LYS A 130 -14.93 0.52 0.50
N LEU A 131 -14.98 1.77 0.04
CA LEU A 131 -14.19 2.86 0.62
C LEU A 131 -14.74 3.23 1.99
N CYS A 132 -13.92 3.08 3.02
CA CYS A 132 -14.29 3.48 4.39
C CYS A 132 -13.93 4.93 4.66
N CYS A 133 -12.69 5.31 4.38
CA CYS A 133 -12.22 6.69 4.53
C CYS A 133 -10.89 6.90 3.78
N GLU A 134 -10.55 8.17 3.59
CA GLU A 134 -9.26 8.60 3.07
C GLU A 134 -8.73 9.76 3.90
N TRP A 135 -7.41 9.87 3.99
CA TRP A 135 -6.72 10.95 4.68
C TRP A 135 -5.60 11.50 3.80
N ASN A 136 -5.57 12.79 3.65
CA ASN A 136 -4.44 13.45 3.00
C ASN A 136 -3.29 13.61 4.01
N VAL A 137 -2.12 13.05 3.71
CA VAL A 137 -0.95 13.08 4.59
C VAL A 137 -0.53 14.52 4.95
N LEU A 138 -0.66 15.46 4.00
CA LEU A 138 -0.30 16.85 4.22
C LEU A 138 -1.22 17.54 5.23
N GLU A 139 -2.50 17.16 5.29
CA GLU A 139 -3.45 17.71 6.26
C GLU A 139 -3.06 17.42 7.71
N TYR A 140 -2.58 16.21 7.96
CA TYR A 140 -2.19 15.79 9.30
C TYR A 140 -0.81 16.29 9.72
N CYS A 141 0.04 16.64 8.77
CA CYS A 141 1.40 17.11 9.02
C CYS A 141 1.55 18.62 8.99
N LYS A 142 0.47 19.41 9.15
CA LYS A 142 0.47 20.88 9.06
C LYS A 142 1.55 21.54 9.90
N THR A 143 1.83 21.01 11.09
CA THR A 143 2.85 21.54 12.00
C THR A 143 4.28 21.41 11.45
N ARG A 144 4.53 20.46 10.52
CA ARG A 144 5.83 20.28 9.87
C ARG A 144 6.08 21.24 8.71
N TRP A 145 5.04 21.84 8.15
CA TRP A 145 5.10 22.70 6.97
C TRP A 145 5.38 24.16 7.30
N GLY A 146 5.33 24.57 8.59
CA GLY A 146 5.58 25.96 9.01
C GLY A 146 4.75 26.97 8.20
N TYR A 147 5.42 27.95 7.59
CA TYR A 147 4.78 28.99 6.79
C TYR A 147 4.05 28.47 5.54
N LEU A 148 4.50 27.33 4.98
CA LEU A 148 3.86 26.71 3.81
C LEU A 148 2.51 26.08 4.14
N ALA A 149 2.19 25.86 5.41
CA ALA A 149 0.89 25.34 5.86
C ALA A 149 -0.28 26.24 5.44
N PHE A 150 -0.03 27.54 5.23
CA PHE A 150 -1.06 28.49 4.77
C PHE A 150 -1.46 28.27 3.30
N MET A 151 -0.51 27.85 2.46
CA MET A 151 -0.76 27.54 1.05
C MET A 151 -1.22 26.11 0.83
N ALA A 152 -1.10 25.28 1.84
CA ALA A 152 -1.38 23.87 1.81
C ALA A 152 -2.79 23.50 1.31
N PRO A 153 -3.91 24.16 1.72
CA PRO A 153 -5.24 23.80 1.25
C PRO A 153 -5.43 23.89 -0.26
N LEU A 154 -4.70 24.80 -0.92
CA LEU A 154 -4.77 24.98 -2.38
C LEU A 154 -4.04 23.84 -3.13
N PHE A 155 -3.05 23.23 -2.48
CA PHE A 155 -2.18 22.22 -3.08
C PHE A 155 -2.42 20.81 -2.54
N PHE A 156 -3.18 20.64 -1.45
CA PHE A 156 -3.37 19.33 -0.82
C PHE A 156 -3.96 18.29 -1.76
N ASN A 157 -4.95 18.67 -2.55
CA ASN A 157 -5.56 17.74 -3.51
C ASN A 157 -4.66 17.44 -4.71
N LEU A 158 -3.70 18.33 -5.02
CA LEU A 158 -2.81 18.18 -6.14
C LEU A 158 -1.47 17.51 -5.80
N LEU A 159 -0.96 17.70 -4.58
CA LEU A 159 0.41 17.33 -4.20
C LEU A 159 0.48 16.35 -3.03
N GLY A 160 -0.64 16.11 -2.34
CA GLY A 160 -0.65 15.26 -1.14
C GLY A 160 -0.84 13.79 -1.46
N ASN A 161 0.03 12.95 -0.94
CA ASN A 161 -0.23 11.53 -0.85
C ASN A 161 -1.44 11.28 0.06
N ARG A 162 -2.19 10.25 -0.24
CA ARG A 162 -3.36 9.85 0.55
C ARG A 162 -3.15 8.47 1.14
N VAL A 163 -3.59 8.32 2.37
CA VAL A 163 -3.78 7.01 3.00
C VAL A 163 -5.24 6.65 2.85
N VAL A 164 -5.51 5.49 2.31
CA VAL A 164 -6.85 5.02 1.97
C VAL A 164 -7.17 3.78 2.77
N HIS A 165 -8.35 3.73 3.34
CA HIS A 165 -8.88 2.59 4.06
C HIS A 165 -10.10 2.04 3.33
N VAL A 166 -10.03 0.77 2.99
CA VAL A 166 -11.12 0.03 2.34
C VAL A 166 -11.45 -1.23 3.12
N ARG A 167 -12.67 -1.73 2.90
CA ARG A 167 -13.14 -3.03 3.37
C ARG A 167 -13.52 -3.89 2.17
N PHE A 168 -13.21 -5.17 2.24
CA PHE A 168 -13.69 -6.18 1.29
C PHE A 168 -15.05 -6.72 1.78
N GLU A 169 -16.11 -6.42 1.02
CA GLU A 169 -17.45 -6.89 1.34
C GLU A 169 -17.64 -8.35 0.88
N ASP A 170 -18.62 -9.04 1.48
CA ASP A 170 -18.99 -10.41 1.16
C ASP A 170 -19.68 -10.53 -0.21
#